data_fad901ce9a15a4e2c5ec814f852266bd
#
_entry.id   fad901ce9a15a4e2c5ec814f852266bd
#
_cell.length_a   1.000
_cell.length_b   1.000
_cell.length_c   1.000
_cell.angle_alpha   90.00
_cell.angle_beta   90.00
_cell.angle_gamma   90.00
#
_symmetry.space_group_name_H-M   'P 1'
#
loop_
_entity.id
_entity.type
_entity.pdbx_description
1 polymer ?
#
loop_
_entity_poly.entity_id
_entity_poly.type
_entity_poly.pdbx_seq_one_letter_code
_entity_poly.pdbx_strand_id
1 'polypeptide(L)'
;MRDVQVNIASASFPTQFVSDAEKATYEYGLQIGQAIQYEWFKRDGNGCRFYSQWRDFNRLRLYARGEQSIAKYKNELSVDGDLSYLNLDWTPIPIIPKFVDIVVNGMSDRLFDVKAYAQDAMSSAKRSKYQDMIEAQMVSKDLLVQIKESFGVDPFTVSPDELPNSDDELSLYMQLNYKPAIEIAEEEAINTLLEQNKYNDTRQRVDYDLTVLGVGMVKHEFLKGDGVQVRYVDPANVVYSYTEDPFFQDNFYWGEIKTVPITELIKIDPTLTTDDLKEISKHSQSWYDYYNVQQFYDNDIFYQDTTTLMYFNYKTTQKFVYKKKVMDGGGAKVVEKDDTFNPPEEMMQEGRFEKIEKTIDVWYEGVMVMGTNIILKWEMAENMVRPKSASQYATPNYLACAPRMYKGNIESLVRRMIPLADQIQITHLKLQQVM
;
A
#
# COMPACT_ATOMS: atom_id res chain seq x y z
N MET A 1 20.00 -29.96 -4.95
CA MET A 1 18.55 -30.15 -5.07
C MET A 1 17.90 -29.51 -3.88
N ARG A 2 17.13 -28.50 -4.09
CA ARG A 2 16.31 -27.89 -3.04
C ARG A 2 15.14 -28.83 -2.80
N ASP A 3 14.84 -29.16 -1.54
CA ASP A 3 13.76 -30.07 -1.20
C ASP A 3 12.39 -29.41 -1.52
N VAL A 4 11.69 -29.92 -2.53
CA VAL A 4 10.42 -29.36 -3.03
C VAL A 4 9.22 -30.06 -2.35
N GLN A 5 9.35 -30.55 -1.12
CA GLN A 5 8.25 -31.21 -0.44
C GLN A 5 7.22 -30.20 0.07
N VAL A 6 5.99 -30.34 -0.41
CA VAL A 6 4.82 -29.57 0.04
C VAL A 6 4.31 -30.14 1.35
N ASN A 7 4.57 -29.46 2.45
CA ASN A 7 3.98 -29.84 3.74
C ASN A 7 3.19 -28.63 4.32
N ILE A 8 1.94 -28.48 3.90
CA ILE A 8 1.02 -27.42 4.36
C ILE A 8 0.27 -27.84 5.66
N ALA A 9 0.67 -28.92 6.31
CA ALA A 9 -0.14 -29.55 7.32
C ALA A 9 -0.38 -28.71 8.61
N SER A 10 0.56 -27.85 9.01
CA SER A 10 0.39 -26.89 10.11
C SER A 10 1.54 -25.89 10.13
N ALA A 11 1.36 -24.72 9.59
CA ALA A 11 2.36 -23.65 9.68
C ALA A 11 1.87 -22.56 10.65
N SER A 12 2.69 -22.23 11.64
CA SER A 12 2.48 -21.09 12.54
C SER A 12 3.58 -20.06 12.31
N PHE A 13 3.27 -18.79 12.58
CA PHE A 13 4.28 -17.75 12.52
C PHE A 13 5.40 -18.06 13.52
N PRO A 14 6.68 -17.86 13.11
CA PRO A 14 7.81 -18.09 14.00
C PRO A 14 7.82 -17.07 15.14
N THR A 15 8.48 -17.42 16.24
CA THR A 15 8.64 -16.52 17.38
C THR A 15 9.46 -15.29 16.98
N GLN A 16 9.07 -14.12 17.49
CA GLN A 16 9.80 -12.88 17.24
C GLN A 16 10.92 -12.60 18.27
N PHE A 17 11.04 -13.46 19.29
CA PHE A 17 12.05 -13.33 20.36
C PHE A 17 13.39 -14.00 20.01
N VAL A 18 13.70 -14.07 18.73
CA VAL A 18 14.96 -14.60 18.21
C VAL A 18 15.93 -13.47 17.89
N SER A 19 17.21 -13.79 17.72
CA SER A 19 18.24 -12.80 17.36
C SER A 19 18.00 -12.20 15.98
N ASP A 20 18.50 -10.98 15.75
CA ASP A 20 18.35 -10.31 14.45
C ASP A 20 19.06 -11.09 13.33
N ALA A 21 20.14 -11.80 13.65
CA ALA A 21 20.85 -12.69 12.71
C ALA A 21 19.96 -13.88 12.29
N GLU A 22 19.20 -14.47 13.21
CA GLU A 22 18.27 -15.57 12.92
C GLU A 22 17.08 -15.10 12.08
N LYS A 23 16.54 -13.90 12.36
CA LYS A 23 15.47 -13.28 11.54
C LYS A 23 15.89 -13.05 10.09
N ALA A 24 17.18 -12.82 9.84
CA ALA A 24 17.72 -12.63 8.50
C ALA A 24 17.91 -13.94 7.71
N THR A 25 17.69 -15.11 8.31
CA THR A 25 17.87 -16.40 7.63
C THR A 25 16.73 -16.72 6.67
N TYR A 26 17.06 -17.40 5.58
CA TYR A 26 16.04 -17.89 4.62
C TYR A 26 15.03 -18.85 5.25
N GLU A 27 15.43 -19.64 6.25
CA GLU A 27 14.55 -20.56 6.97
C GLU A 27 13.46 -19.81 7.73
N TYR A 28 13.81 -18.70 8.37
CA TYR A 28 12.86 -17.82 9.06
C TYR A 28 11.87 -17.21 8.07
N GLY A 29 12.33 -16.71 6.93
CA GLY A 29 11.50 -16.19 5.86
C GLY A 29 10.56 -17.24 5.28
N LEU A 30 11.06 -18.48 5.10
CA LEU A 30 10.27 -19.61 4.61
C LEU A 30 9.13 -19.96 5.57
N GLN A 31 9.39 -20.01 6.88
CA GLN A 31 8.36 -20.27 7.90
C GLN A 31 7.26 -19.20 7.86
N ILE A 32 7.62 -17.93 7.69
CA ILE A 32 6.65 -16.83 7.54
C ILE A 32 5.81 -17.01 6.27
N GLY A 33 6.45 -17.26 5.12
CA GLY A 33 5.76 -17.49 3.86
C GLY A 33 4.78 -18.67 3.93
N GLN A 34 5.20 -19.77 4.55
CA GLN A 34 4.35 -20.93 4.79
C GLN A 34 3.17 -20.63 5.75
N ALA A 35 3.40 -19.82 6.79
CA ALA A 35 2.35 -19.40 7.72
C ALA A 35 1.28 -18.55 7.02
N ILE A 36 1.69 -17.58 6.20
CA ILE A 36 0.78 -16.76 5.38
C ILE A 36 0.02 -17.65 4.39
N GLN A 37 0.73 -18.55 3.70
CA GLN A 37 0.11 -19.49 2.78
C GLN A 37 -0.90 -20.37 3.48
N TYR A 38 -0.59 -20.89 4.66
CA TYR A 38 -1.52 -21.73 5.43
C TYR A 38 -2.76 -20.93 5.84
N GLU A 39 -2.62 -19.71 6.36
CA GLU A 39 -3.75 -18.89 6.80
C GLU A 39 -4.74 -18.58 5.68
N TRP A 40 -4.23 -18.28 4.48
CA TRP A 40 -5.06 -17.82 3.37
C TRP A 40 -5.50 -18.93 2.41
N PHE A 41 -4.70 -19.99 2.25
CA PHE A 41 -4.92 -21.02 1.24
C PHE A 41 -5.30 -22.38 1.84
N LYS A 42 -5.36 -22.50 3.17
CA LYS A 42 -5.90 -23.72 3.79
C LYS A 42 -7.34 -23.93 3.30
N ARG A 43 -7.59 -25.15 2.85
CA ARG A 43 -8.92 -25.55 2.37
C ARG A 43 -9.73 -26.10 3.55
N ASP A 44 -10.71 -25.31 4.00
CA ASP A 44 -11.72 -25.75 4.94
C ASP A 44 -12.99 -26.18 4.19
N GLY A 45 -13.99 -26.77 4.88
CA GLY A 45 -15.25 -27.20 4.28
C GLY A 45 -16.00 -26.13 3.47
N ASN A 46 -15.73 -24.85 3.73
CA ASN A 46 -16.28 -23.70 3.01
C ASN A 46 -15.37 -23.18 1.87
N GLY A 47 -14.28 -23.85 1.58
CA GLY A 47 -13.29 -23.43 0.60
C GLY A 47 -12.09 -22.67 1.21
N CYS A 48 -11.29 -22.05 0.35
CA CYS A 48 -10.11 -21.29 0.73
C CYS A 48 -10.46 -19.81 0.92
N ARG A 49 -9.93 -19.15 1.95
CA ARG A 49 -10.18 -17.73 2.25
C ARG A 49 -9.84 -16.82 1.07
N PHE A 50 -8.68 -17.04 0.45
CA PHE A 50 -8.23 -16.26 -0.71
C PHE A 50 -9.23 -16.33 -1.88
N TYR A 51 -9.65 -17.54 -2.28
CA TYR A 51 -10.59 -17.69 -3.39
C TYR A 51 -12.00 -17.20 -3.06
N SER A 52 -12.40 -17.26 -1.80
CA SER A 52 -13.66 -16.68 -1.37
C SER A 52 -13.66 -15.16 -1.57
N GLN A 53 -12.60 -14.49 -1.13
CA GLN A 53 -12.43 -13.05 -1.31
C GLN A 53 -12.32 -12.69 -2.80
N TRP A 54 -11.49 -13.41 -3.55
CA TRP A 54 -11.27 -13.20 -4.97
C TRP A 54 -12.58 -13.33 -5.77
N ARG A 55 -13.37 -14.40 -5.54
CA ARG A 55 -14.69 -14.57 -6.17
C ARG A 55 -15.66 -13.48 -5.81
N ASP A 56 -15.67 -13.04 -4.57
CA ASP A 56 -16.55 -11.97 -4.12
C ASP A 56 -16.21 -10.65 -4.81
N PHE A 57 -14.94 -10.30 -4.88
CA PHE A 57 -14.47 -9.10 -5.59
C PHE A 57 -14.76 -9.17 -7.10
N ASN A 58 -14.50 -10.30 -7.75
CA ASN A 58 -14.84 -10.47 -9.16
C ASN A 58 -16.35 -10.40 -9.40
N ARG A 59 -17.18 -10.96 -8.51
CA ARG A 59 -18.62 -10.82 -8.58
C ARG A 59 -19.03 -9.34 -8.53
N LEU A 60 -18.45 -8.54 -7.63
CA LEU A 60 -18.73 -7.10 -7.54
C LEU A 60 -18.35 -6.38 -8.83
N ARG A 61 -17.21 -6.73 -9.43
CA ARG A 61 -16.76 -6.17 -10.73
C ARG A 61 -17.72 -6.52 -11.87
N LEU A 62 -18.22 -7.76 -11.92
CA LEU A 62 -19.22 -8.16 -12.92
C LEU A 62 -20.52 -7.36 -12.77
N TYR A 63 -21.00 -7.16 -11.55
CA TYR A 63 -22.16 -6.29 -11.31
C TYR A 63 -21.90 -4.83 -11.69
N ALA A 64 -20.70 -4.33 -11.40
CA ALA A 64 -20.31 -2.96 -11.78
C ALA A 64 -20.24 -2.76 -13.29
N ARG A 65 -20.00 -3.83 -14.07
CA ARG A 65 -19.98 -3.82 -15.54
C ARG A 65 -21.34 -4.16 -16.18
N GLY A 66 -22.32 -4.60 -15.37
CA GLY A 66 -23.61 -5.10 -15.88
C GLY A 66 -23.52 -6.49 -16.52
N GLU A 67 -22.46 -7.24 -16.22
CA GLU A 67 -22.18 -8.60 -16.75
C GLU A 67 -22.42 -9.69 -15.70
N GLN A 68 -23.34 -9.45 -14.75
CA GLN A 68 -23.63 -10.40 -13.69
C GLN A 68 -24.23 -11.71 -14.22
N SER A 69 -23.95 -12.81 -13.49
CA SER A 69 -24.44 -14.13 -13.86
C SER A 69 -25.98 -14.20 -13.85
N ILE A 70 -26.54 -14.72 -14.94
CA ILE A 70 -27.99 -14.94 -15.10
C ILE A 70 -28.49 -16.21 -14.42
N ALA A 71 -27.59 -17.08 -13.95
CA ALA A 71 -27.96 -18.37 -13.35
C ALA A 71 -28.90 -18.23 -12.16
N LYS A 72 -28.67 -17.19 -11.33
CA LYS A 72 -29.54 -16.87 -10.19
C LYS A 72 -30.98 -16.60 -10.63
N TYR A 73 -31.18 -15.81 -11.68
CA TYR A 73 -32.50 -15.44 -12.17
C TYR A 73 -33.19 -16.64 -12.83
N LYS A 74 -32.43 -17.45 -13.57
CA LYS A 74 -32.93 -18.70 -14.14
C LYS A 74 -33.42 -19.66 -13.06
N ASN A 75 -32.66 -19.85 -12.00
CA ASN A 75 -33.04 -20.72 -10.90
C ASN A 75 -34.28 -20.24 -10.16
N GLU A 76 -34.47 -18.91 -10.02
CA GLU A 76 -35.62 -18.33 -9.31
C GLU A 76 -36.91 -18.38 -10.14
N LEU A 77 -36.80 -18.35 -11.47
CA LEU A 77 -37.97 -18.40 -12.37
C LEU A 77 -38.25 -19.81 -12.88
N SER A 78 -37.38 -20.77 -12.68
CA SER A 78 -37.62 -22.16 -13.06
C SER A 78 -38.66 -22.81 -12.16
N VAL A 79 -39.53 -23.62 -12.76
CA VAL A 79 -40.44 -24.51 -12.07
C VAL A 79 -39.92 -25.92 -12.23
N ASP A 80 -39.55 -26.58 -11.13
CA ASP A 80 -38.95 -27.92 -11.11
C ASP A 80 -37.68 -28.07 -12.00
N GLY A 81 -36.95 -26.95 -12.22
CA GLY A 81 -35.76 -26.92 -13.07
C GLY A 81 -36.03 -26.77 -14.57
N ASP A 82 -37.30 -26.70 -14.99
CA ASP A 82 -37.67 -26.52 -16.39
C ASP A 82 -37.80 -25.02 -16.73
N LEU A 83 -37.17 -24.62 -17.84
CA LEU A 83 -37.18 -23.27 -18.40
C LEU A 83 -37.72 -23.26 -19.84
N SER A 84 -38.10 -24.43 -20.38
CA SER A 84 -38.49 -24.59 -21.80
C SER A 84 -39.71 -23.80 -22.21
N TYR A 85 -40.56 -23.48 -21.24
CA TYR A 85 -41.80 -22.67 -21.45
C TYR A 85 -41.54 -21.16 -21.41
N LEU A 86 -40.32 -20.73 -21.06
CA LEU A 86 -39.97 -19.31 -20.92
C LEU A 86 -39.19 -18.81 -22.14
N ASN A 87 -39.82 -17.94 -22.95
CA ASN A 87 -39.12 -17.24 -24.01
C ASN A 87 -38.82 -15.80 -23.54
N LEU A 88 -37.82 -15.67 -22.68
CA LEU A 88 -37.44 -14.40 -22.04
C LEU A 88 -36.09 -13.92 -22.53
N ASP A 89 -35.94 -12.59 -22.60
CA ASP A 89 -34.62 -11.98 -22.74
C ASP A 89 -33.91 -11.94 -21.39
N TRP A 90 -32.90 -12.79 -21.24
CA TRP A 90 -32.14 -12.93 -20.01
C TRP A 90 -31.02 -11.89 -19.85
N THR A 91 -30.90 -10.97 -20.80
CA THR A 91 -29.84 -9.93 -20.74
C THR A 91 -29.99 -9.09 -19.48
N PRO A 92 -28.93 -8.96 -18.65
CA PRO A 92 -28.98 -8.13 -17.45
C PRO A 92 -29.20 -6.66 -17.79
N ILE A 93 -30.04 -5.97 -17.00
CA ILE A 93 -30.25 -4.53 -17.14
C ILE A 93 -29.06 -3.82 -16.45
N PRO A 94 -28.23 -3.04 -17.18
CA PRO A 94 -27.03 -2.42 -16.63
C PRO A 94 -27.34 -1.14 -15.83
N ILE A 95 -27.92 -1.28 -14.63
CA ILE A 95 -28.28 -0.14 -13.77
C ILE A 95 -27.08 0.35 -12.98
N ILE A 96 -26.31 -0.60 -12.39
CA ILE A 96 -25.17 -0.28 -11.50
C ILE A 96 -24.06 0.47 -12.22
N PRO A 97 -23.65 0.14 -13.46
CA PRO A 97 -22.56 0.82 -14.16
C PRO A 97 -22.74 2.35 -14.19
N LYS A 98 -23.94 2.82 -14.49
CA LYS A 98 -24.25 4.25 -14.55
C LYS A 98 -23.95 4.97 -13.23
N PHE A 99 -24.31 4.37 -12.10
CA PHE A 99 -24.04 4.97 -10.78
C PHE A 99 -22.57 4.89 -10.41
N VAL A 100 -21.88 3.81 -10.78
CA VAL A 100 -20.43 3.67 -10.57
C VAL A 100 -19.69 4.77 -11.33
N ASP A 101 -20.03 4.99 -12.60
CA ASP A 101 -19.41 6.04 -13.44
C ASP A 101 -19.63 7.45 -12.87
N ILE A 102 -20.83 7.74 -12.39
CA ILE A 102 -21.13 9.05 -11.76
C ILE A 102 -20.27 9.26 -10.51
N VAL A 103 -20.13 8.25 -9.66
CA VAL A 103 -19.34 8.37 -8.42
C VAL A 103 -17.85 8.46 -8.72
N VAL A 104 -17.32 7.61 -9.59
CA VAL A 104 -15.91 7.61 -9.98
C VAL A 104 -15.50 8.91 -10.64
N ASN A 105 -16.30 9.42 -11.59
CA ASN A 105 -16.02 10.70 -12.23
C ASN A 105 -16.09 11.86 -11.21
N GLY A 106 -17.08 11.85 -10.30
CA GLY A 106 -17.16 12.86 -9.24
C GLY A 106 -16.01 12.81 -8.23
N MET A 107 -15.36 11.67 -8.04
CA MET A 107 -14.12 11.55 -7.26
C MET A 107 -12.90 12.06 -8.05
N SER A 108 -12.84 11.72 -9.33
CA SER A 108 -11.76 12.12 -10.25
C SER A 108 -11.68 13.63 -10.45
N ASP A 109 -12.81 14.34 -10.43
CA ASP A 109 -12.88 15.79 -10.59
C ASP A 109 -12.28 16.57 -9.41
N ARG A 110 -12.05 15.91 -8.27
CA ARG A 110 -11.38 16.55 -7.13
C ARG A 110 -9.90 16.69 -7.42
N LEU A 111 -9.49 17.91 -7.70
CA LEU A 111 -8.08 18.27 -7.85
C LEU A 111 -7.42 18.20 -6.47
N PHE A 112 -6.19 17.76 -6.44
CA PHE A 112 -5.30 17.91 -5.29
C PHE A 112 -4.11 18.79 -5.71
N ASP A 113 -3.65 19.59 -4.79
CA ASP A 113 -2.48 20.43 -4.96
C ASP A 113 -1.41 20.01 -3.95
N VAL A 114 -0.19 19.86 -4.42
CA VAL A 114 0.95 19.49 -3.57
C VAL A 114 1.62 20.76 -3.09
N LYS A 115 1.68 20.95 -1.76
CA LYS A 115 2.37 22.07 -1.14
C LYS A 115 3.46 21.53 -0.21
N ALA A 116 4.68 21.97 -0.42
CA ALA A 116 5.81 21.69 0.43
C ALA A 116 6.07 22.84 1.40
N TYR A 117 6.46 22.53 2.62
CA TYR A 117 6.83 23.51 3.64
C TYR A 117 8.15 23.10 4.28
N ALA A 118 9.15 23.94 4.15
CA ALA A 118 10.44 23.73 4.81
C ALA A 118 10.32 23.96 6.31
N GLN A 119 10.72 22.95 7.09
CA GLN A 119 10.68 22.96 8.56
C GLN A 119 12.07 23.10 9.19
N ASP A 120 13.12 23.30 8.39
CA ASP A 120 14.47 23.51 8.91
C ASP A 120 14.61 24.89 9.56
N ALA A 121 15.51 24.97 10.56
CA ALA A 121 15.73 26.20 11.32
C ALA A 121 16.20 27.39 10.46
N MET A 122 16.96 27.12 9.39
CA MET A 122 17.43 28.19 8.49
C MET A 122 16.32 28.76 7.64
N SER A 123 15.46 27.91 7.05
CA SER A 123 14.33 28.36 6.22
C SER A 123 13.28 29.06 7.08
N SER A 124 13.01 28.57 8.29
CA SER A 124 12.14 29.23 9.25
C SER A 124 12.65 30.61 9.64
N ALA A 125 13.95 30.75 9.96
CA ALA A 125 14.55 32.03 10.28
C ALA A 125 14.54 33.03 9.09
N LYS A 126 14.74 32.55 7.86
CA LYS A 126 14.61 33.39 6.66
C LYS A 126 13.18 33.86 6.44
N ARG A 127 12.20 32.97 6.67
CA ARG A 127 10.78 33.28 6.55
C ARG A 127 10.38 34.37 7.56
N SER A 128 10.78 34.22 8.84
CA SER A 128 10.52 35.25 9.86
C SER A 128 11.15 36.59 9.49
N LYS A 129 12.42 36.58 9.07
CA LYS A 129 13.07 37.84 8.65
C LYS A 129 12.39 38.54 7.47
N TYR A 130 11.90 37.74 6.50
CA TYR A 130 11.16 38.31 5.38
C TYR A 130 9.81 38.87 5.83
N GLN A 131 9.10 38.16 6.70
CA GLN A 131 7.87 38.65 7.33
C GLN A 131 8.07 39.93 8.09
N ASP A 132 9.08 39.98 8.97
CA ASP A 132 9.43 41.19 9.75
C ASP A 132 9.74 42.39 8.82
N MET A 133 10.41 42.12 7.66
CA MET A 133 10.72 43.16 6.68
C MET A 133 9.45 43.67 5.99
N ILE A 134 8.53 42.83 5.59
CA ILE A 134 7.25 43.24 4.98
C ILE A 134 6.40 44.01 5.99
N GLU A 135 6.34 43.56 7.23
CA GLU A 135 5.63 44.20 8.33
C GLU A 135 6.18 45.60 8.59
N ALA A 136 7.53 45.77 8.62
CA ALA A 136 8.16 47.07 8.72
C ALA A 136 7.83 47.99 7.54
N GLN A 137 7.74 47.47 6.32
CA GLN A 137 7.32 48.21 5.13
C GLN A 137 5.83 48.61 5.18
N MET A 138 4.97 47.76 5.70
CA MET A 138 3.55 48.07 5.94
C MET A 138 3.39 49.28 6.89
N VAL A 139 4.07 49.20 8.05
CA VAL A 139 3.99 50.27 9.07
C VAL A 139 4.56 51.57 8.58
N SER A 140 5.62 51.56 7.74
CA SER A 140 6.29 52.74 7.23
C SER A 140 5.89 53.11 5.80
N LYS A 141 4.82 52.58 5.26
CA LYS A 141 4.39 52.75 3.85
C LYS A 141 4.36 54.20 3.42
N ASP A 142 3.70 55.08 4.18
CA ASP A 142 3.54 56.51 3.84
C ASP A 142 4.88 57.22 3.81
N LEU A 143 5.78 56.90 4.72
CA LEU A 143 7.12 57.52 4.77
C LEU A 143 7.99 57.03 3.63
N LEU A 144 7.92 55.77 3.28
CA LEU A 144 8.67 55.20 2.15
C LEU A 144 8.18 55.74 0.80
N VAL A 145 6.89 56.01 0.63
CA VAL A 145 6.33 56.69 -0.55
C VAL A 145 6.88 58.13 -0.69
N GLN A 146 6.94 58.90 0.42
CA GLN A 146 7.53 60.25 0.42
C GLN A 146 9.03 60.24 0.05
N ILE A 147 9.77 59.24 0.53
CA ILE A 147 11.19 59.05 0.17
C ILE A 147 11.33 58.78 -1.36
N LYS A 148 10.49 57.90 -1.91
CA LYS A 148 10.47 57.62 -3.34
C LYS A 148 10.19 58.86 -4.18
N GLU A 149 9.22 59.65 -3.80
CA GLU A 149 8.86 60.89 -4.48
C GLU A 149 9.97 61.98 -4.36
N SER A 150 10.62 62.10 -3.19
CA SER A 150 11.61 63.14 -2.93
C SER A 150 13.00 62.84 -3.50
N PHE A 151 13.41 61.58 -3.46
CA PHE A 151 14.77 61.17 -3.81
C PHE A 151 14.86 60.30 -5.08
N GLY A 152 13.73 59.88 -5.66
CA GLY A 152 13.70 59.05 -6.87
C GLY A 152 14.29 57.63 -6.70
N VAL A 153 14.54 57.21 -5.44
CA VAL A 153 15.04 55.87 -5.12
C VAL A 153 13.87 55.03 -4.65
N ASP A 154 13.75 53.83 -5.16
CA ASP A 154 12.69 52.89 -4.74
C ASP A 154 13.16 52.11 -3.52
N PRO A 155 12.66 52.41 -2.29
CA PRO A 155 13.05 51.74 -1.08
C PRO A 155 12.22 50.47 -0.81
N PHE A 156 11.22 50.20 -1.67
CA PHE A 156 10.34 49.05 -1.49
C PHE A 156 10.96 47.80 -2.06
N THR A 157 10.83 46.70 -1.31
CA THR A 157 11.18 45.36 -1.80
C THR A 157 10.05 44.80 -2.68
N VAL A 158 8.82 45.26 -2.45
CA VAL A 158 7.59 44.86 -3.14
C VAL A 158 6.86 46.14 -3.56
N SER A 159 6.15 46.08 -4.68
CA SER A 159 5.37 47.24 -5.15
C SER A 159 4.43 47.76 -4.07
N PRO A 160 4.33 49.09 -3.86
CA PRO A 160 3.49 49.67 -2.80
C PRO A 160 2.00 49.25 -2.87
N ASP A 161 1.54 48.93 -4.09
CA ASP A 161 0.16 48.50 -4.35
C ASP A 161 -0.10 47.03 -3.96
N GLU A 162 0.96 46.24 -3.88
CA GLU A 162 0.90 44.81 -3.50
C GLU A 162 1.19 44.57 -2.01
N LEU A 163 1.57 45.61 -1.26
CA LEU A 163 1.82 45.51 0.17
C LEU A 163 0.51 45.26 0.93
N PRO A 164 0.45 44.26 1.81
CA PRO A 164 -0.72 43.98 2.64
C PRO A 164 -1.01 45.21 3.57
N ASN A 165 -2.29 45.40 3.91
CA ASN A 165 -2.72 46.50 4.76
C ASN A 165 -3.15 46.03 6.17
N SER A 166 -3.25 44.72 6.39
CA SER A 166 -3.61 44.12 7.67
C SER A 166 -2.82 42.84 7.96
N ASP A 167 -2.80 42.42 9.19
CA ASP A 167 -2.13 41.16 9.61
C ASP A 167 -2.72 39.92 8.93
N ASP A 168 -4.04 39.92 8.67
CA ASP A 168 -4.72 38.86 7.94
C ASP A 168 -4.28 38.83 6.46
N GLU A 169 -4.17 40.01 5.82
CA GLU A 169 -3.64 40.11 4.49
C GLU A 169 -2.14 39.75 4.43
N LEU A 170 -1.34 40.10 5.45
CA LEU A 170 0.05 39.69 5.54
C LEU A 170 0.19 38.17 5.61
N SER A 171 -0.66 37.50 6.39
CA SER A 171 -0.66 36.05 6.47
C SER A 171 -0.99 35.39 5.11
N LEU A 172 -1.94 35.94 4.38
CA LEU A 172 -2.32 35.49 3.06
C LEU A 172 -1.22 35.80 2.03
N TYR A 173 -0.63 37.00 2.09
CA TYR A 173 0.50 37.39 1.25
C TYR A 173 1.70 36.44 1.42
N MET A 174 2.05 36.13 2.68
CA MET A 174 3.13 35.18 2.95
C MET A 174 2.84 33.79 2.44
N GLN A 175 1.59 33.34 2.41
CA GLN A 175 1.21 32.04 1.84
C GLN A 175 1.28 32.03 0.31
N LEU A 176 0.95 33.13 -0.35
CA LEU A 176 0.87 33.21 -1.80
C LEU A 176 2.20 33.59 -2.46
N ASN A 177 2.94 34.52 -1.85
CA ASN A 177 4.09 35.17 -2.52
C ASN A 177 5.45 34.75 -1.95
N TYR A 178 5.51 34.33 -0.67
CA TYR A 178 6.75 33.84 -0.08
C TYR A 178 6.89 32.35 -0.22
N LYS A 179 7.73 31.91 -1.17
CA LYS A 179 8.13 30.50 -1.26
C LYS A 179 9.66 30.42 -1.35
N PRO A 180 10.34 29.78 -0.38
CA PRO A 180 11.75 29.47 -0.50
C PRO A 180 12.02 28.58 -1.72
N ALA A 181 13.17 28.76 -2.36
CA ALA A 181 13.54 27.96 -3.53
C ALA A 181 13.52 26.44 -3.27
N ILE A 182 13.78 26.04 -2.03
CA ILE A 182 13.74 24.63 -1.63
C ILE A 182 12.30 24.08 -1.67
N GLU A 183 11.31 24.84 -1.24
CA GLU A 183 9.89 24.43 -1.27
C GLU A 183 9.40 24.30 -2.71
N ILE A 184 9.79 25.22 -3.59
CA ILE A 184 9.47 25.16 -5.02
C ILE A 184 10.12 23.93 -5.65
N ALA A 185 11.39 23.68 -5.36
CA ALA A 185 12.09 22.51 -5.88
C ALA A 185 11.49 21.18 -5.38
N GLU A 186 11.04 21.12 -4.13
CA GLU A 186 10.37 19.95 -3.58
C GLU A 186 8.99 19.72 -4.22
N GLU A 187 8.20 20.79 -4.41
CA GLU A 187 6.90 20.70 -5.10
C GLU A 187 7.07 20.20 -6.54
N GLU A 188 8.02 20.78 -7.27
CA GLU A 188 8.32 20.40 -8.66
C GLU A 188 8.84 18.96 -8.75
N ALA A 189 9.70 18.54 -7.83
CA ALA A 189 10.21 17.19 -7.77
C ALA A 189 9.08 16.17 -7.53
N ILE A 190 8.14 16.47 -6.61
CA ILE A 190 7.00 15.59 -6.34
C ILE A 190 6.06 15.55 -7.56
N ASN A 191 5.74 16.69 -8.17
CA ASN A 191 4.89 16.75 -9.35
C ASN A 191 5.52 15.96 -10.52
N THR A 192 6.81 16.15 -10.78
CA THR A 192 7.54 15.38 -11.81
C THR A 192 7.51 13.89 -11.53
N LEU A 193 7.67 13.48 -10.27
CA LEU A 193 7.60 12.09 -9.85
C LEU A 193 6.20 11.51 -10.09
N LEU A 194 5.15 12.25 -9.74
CA LEU A 194 3.76 11.81 -9.97
C LEU A 194 3.44 11.67 -11.46
N GLU A 195 3.94 12.58 -12.30
CA GLU A 195 3.80 12.51 -13.76
C GLU A 195 4.55 11.31 -14.35
N GLN A 196 5.80 11.07 -13.95
CA GLN A 196 6.60 9.92 -14.38
C GLN A 196 5.93 8.59 -14.02
N ASN A 197 5.31 8.51 -12.86
CA ASN A 197 4.57 7.34 -12.40
C ASN A 197 3.16 7.22 -13.01
N LYS A 198 2.72 8.16 -13.85
CA LYS A 198 1.35 8.21 -14.38
C LYS A 198 0.30 8.08 -13.25
N TYR A 199 0.52 8.83 -12.18
CA TYR A 199 -0.27 8.70 -10.96
C TYR A 199 -1.77 8.93 -11.19
N ASN A 200 -2.15 9.75 -12.17
CA ASN A 200 -3.56 9.97 -12.51
C ASN A 200 -4.26 8.69 -12.97
N ASP A 201 -3.58 7.84 -13.77
CA ASP A 201 -4.12 6.56 -14.21
C ASP A 201 -4.26 5.58 -13.02
N THR A 202 -3.25 5.57 -12.14
CA THR A 202 -3.28 4.79 -10.90
C THR A 202 -4.42 5.24 -9.99
N ARG A 203 -4.62 6.55 -9.83
CA ARG A 203 -5.68 7.15 -9.03
C ARG A 203 -7.05 6.75 -9.56
N GLN A 204 -7.30 6.85 -10.87
CA GLN A 204 -8.58 6.45 -11.46
C GLN A 204 -8.91 4.97 -11.16
N ARG A 205 -7.94 4.08 -11.22
CA ARG A 205 -8.13 2.66 -10.85
C ARG A 205 -8.46 2.50 -9.37
N VAL A 206 -7.77 3.23 -8.50
CA VAL A 206 -8.03 3.20 -7.05
C VAL A 206 -9.42 3.74 -6.75
N ASP A 207 -9.85 4.85 -7.37
CA ASP A 207 -11.17 5.45 -7.20
C ASP A 207 -12.28 4.48 -7.66
N TYR A 208 -12.04 3.77 -8.77
CA TYR A 208 -12.93 2.70 -9.24
C TYR A 208 -13.04 1.56 -8.22
N ASP A 209 -11.90 1.05 -7.72
CA ASP A 209 -11.90 -0.04 -6.74
C ASP A 209 -12.50 0.38 -5.39
N LEU A 210 -12.26 1.60 -4.91
CA LEU A 210 -12.93 2.15 -3.72
C LEU A 210 -14.45 2.17 -3.87
N THR A 211 -14.96 2.43 -5.06
CA THR A 211 -16.39 2.44 -5.35
C THR A 211 -16.94 1.03 -5.47
N VAL A 212 -16.27 0.16 -6.23
CA VAL A 212 -16.74 -1.18 -6.59
C VAL A 212 -16.46 -2.21 -5.51
N LEU A 213 -15.23 -2.24 -4.98
CA LEU A 213 -14.77 -3.23 -3.99
C LEU A 213 -14.88 -2.69 -2.57
N GLY A 214 -14.83 -1.36 -2.39
CA GLY A 214 -14.78 -0.71 -1.08
C GLY A 214 -13.38 -0.60 -0.49
N VAL A 215 -12.35 -0.99 -1.23
CA VAL A 215 -10.94 -0.92 -0.85
C VAL A 215 -10.09 -0.51 -2.03
N GLY A 216 -9.20 0.45 -1.82
CA GLY A 216 -8.21 0.86 -2.81
C GLY A 216 -6.81 0.61 -2.29
N MET A 217 -5.88 0.22 -3.17
CA MET A 217 -4.52 -0.14 -2.80
C MET A 217 -3.49 0.40 -3.78
N VAL A 218 -2.38 0.88 -3.21
CA VAL A 218 -1.18 1.25 -3.97
C VAL A 218 0.06 0.69 -3.26
N LYS A 219 1.12 0.49 -4.02
CA LYS A 219 2.44 0.12 -3.48
C LYS A 219 3.45 1.14 -3.93
N HIS A 220 4.28 1.61 -3.01
CA HIS A 220 5.44 2.41 -3.33
C HIS A 220 6.70 1.56 -3.19
N GLU A 221 7.59 1.69 -4.17
CA GLU A 221 8.85 0.96 -4.23
C GLU A 221 9.97 1.95 -4.62
N PHE A 222 11.16 1.71 -4.11
CA PHE A 222 12.34 2.42 -4.54
C PHE A 222 13.21 1.47 -5.37
N LEU A 223 13.34 1.75 -6.66
CA LEU A 223 14.17 0.97 -7.56
C LEU A 223 15.48 1.70 -7.82
N LYS A 224 16.60 0.99 -7.66
CA LYS A 224 17.93 1.53 -7.98
C LYS A 224 18.01 1.78 -9.48
N GLY A 225 18.01 3.03 -9.90
CA GLY A 225 18.04 3.46 -11.28
C GLY A 225 16.79 4.25 -11.71
N ASP A 226 15.60 3.82 -11.32
CA ASP A 226 14.34 4.46 -11.71
C ASP A 226 13.78 5.40 -10.62
N GLY A 227 14.31 5.29 -9.37
CA GLY A 227 13.85 6.09 -8.24
C GLY A 227 12.58 5.55 -7.58
N VAL A 228 11.75 6.45 -7.08
CA VAL A 228 10.49 6.11 -6.40
C VAL A 228 9.42 5.79 -7.44
N GLN A 229 8.85 4.59 -7.33
CA GLN A 229 7.72 4.16 -8.15
C GLN A 229 6.47 3.98 -7.28
N VAL A 230 5.34 4.46 -7.79
CA VAL A 230 4.02 4.26 -7.20
C VAL A 230 3.18 3.46 -8.18
N ARG A 231 2.80 2.25 -7.80
CA ARG A 231 2.01 1.38 -8.68
C ARG A 231 0.69 0.96 -8.04
N TYR A 232 -0.28 0.77 -8.89
CA TYR A 232 -1.55 0.18 -8.52
C TYR A 232 -1.37 -1.28 -8.12
N VAL A 233 -2.09 -1.70 -7.08
CA VAL A 233 -2.16 -3.11 -6.63
C VAL A 233 -3.62 -3.53 -6.64
N ASP A 234 -3.91 -4.66 -7.30
CA ASP A 234 -5.26 -5.22 -7.33
C ASP A 234 -5.62 -5.83 -5.97
N PRO A 235 -6.62 -5.28 -5.24
CA PRO A 235 -7.02 -5.80 -3.93
C PRO A 235 -7.47 -7.27 -3.95
N ALA A 236 -7.92 -7.78 -5.10
CA ALA A 236 -8.32 -9.18 -5.23
C ALA A 236 -7.15 -10.16 -5.08
N ASN A 237 -5.93 -9.71 -5.38
CA ASN A 237 -4.71 -10.52 -5.34
C ASN A 237 -3.87 -10.27 -4.10
N VAL A 238 -4.41 -9.57 -3.10
CA VAL A 238 -3.66 -9.24 -1.87
C VAL A 238 -4.14 -10.07 -0.70
N VAL A 239 -3.18 -10.53 0.09
CA VAL A 239 -3.36 -11.18 1.39
C VAL A 239 -2.78 -10.28 2.49
N TYR A 240 -3.45 -10.22 3.63
CA TYR A 240 -3.08 -9.32 4.73
C TYR A 240 -3.48 -9.90 6.07
N SER A 241 -2.83 -9.44 7.14
CA SER A 241 -3.21 -9.83 8.50
C SER A 241 -4.60 -9.29 8.87
N TYR A 242 -5.26 -9.92 9.84
CA TYR A 242 -6.54 -9.39 10.32
C TYR A 242 -6.35 -7.96 10.85
N THR A 243 -7.24 -7.06 10.44
CA THR A 243 -7.28 -5.67 10.88
C THR A 243 -8.72 -5.18 11.02
N GLU A 244 -8.92 -4.24 11.92
CA GLU A 244 -10.16 -3.46 12.04
C GLU A 244 -9.94 -1.98 11.67
N ASP A 245 -8.68 -1.59 11.40
CA ASP A 245 -8.32 -0.23 11.00
C ASP A 245 -8.62 0.00 9.51
N PRO A 246 -9.43 1.01 9.15
CA PRO A 246 -9.71 1.36 7.76
C PRO A 246 -8.46 1.71 6.91
N PHE A 247 -7.37 2.10 7.54
CA PHE A 247 -6.09 2.43 6.90
C PHE A 247 -5.04 1.32 6.98
N PHE A 248 -5.38 0.17 7.60
CA PHE A 248 -4.51 -1.00 7.70
C PHE A 248 -3.15 -0.73 8.35
N GLN A 249 -3.08 0.21 9.28
CA GLN A 249 -1.81 0.58 9.93
C GLN A 249 -1.32 -0.45 10.96
N ASP A 250 -2.22 -1.27 11.49
CA ASP A 250 -1.97 -2.33 12.46
C ASP A 250 -1.52 -3.64 11.82
N ASN A 251 -1.49 -3.72 10.49
CA ASN A 251 -1.07 -4.92 9.78
C ASN A 251 0.39 -5.28 10.08
N PHE A 252 0.63 -6.58 10.32
CA PHE A 252 1.98 -7.11 10.53
C PHE A 252 2.51 -7.92 9.34
N TYR A 253 1.67 -8.28 8.36
CA TYR A 253 2.12 -8.77 7.06
C TYR A 253 1.21 -8.32 5.92
N TRP A 254 1.82 -8.25 4.75
CA TRP A 254 1.19 -8.06 3.46
C TRP A 254 1.70 -9.11 2.49
N GLY A 255 0.87 -9.54 1.57
CA GLY A 255 1.30 -10.40 0.48
C GLY A 255 0.53 -10.08 -0.79
N GLU A 256 1.23 -10.11 -1.92
CA GLU A 256 0.68 -9.93 -3.25
C GLU A 256 0.91 -11.20 -4.07
N ILE A 257 -0.16 -11.77 -4.58
CA ILE A 257 -0.12 -13.00 -5.37
C ILE A 257 -0.05 -12.61 -6.85
N LYS A 258 1.01 -13.05 -7.52
CA LYS A 258 1.22 -12.79 -8.95
C LYS A 258 1.56 -14.06 -9.69
N THR A 259 0.97 -14.22 -10.87
CA THR A 259 1.38 -15.24 -11.83
C THR A 259 2.41 -14.64 -12.77
N VAL A 260 3.59 -15.24 -12.83
CA VAL A 260 4.72 -14.79 -13.65
C VAL A 260 5.26 -15.92 -14.51
N PRO A 261 5.84 -15.63 -15.67
CA PRO A 261 6.57 -16.63 -16.46
C PRO A 261 7.75 -17.19 -15.67
N ILE A 262 8.03 -18.48 -15.82
CA ILE A 262 9.12 -19.16 -15.10
C ILE A 262 10.48 -18.51 -15.41
N THR A 263 10.63 -17.95 -16.61
CA THR A 263 11.85 -17.25 -17.02
C THR A 263 12.14 -16.00 -16.18
N GLU A 264 11.14 -15.41 -15.55
CA GLU A 264 11.35 -14.25 -14.66
C GLU A 264 11.95 -14.62 -13.31
N LEU A 265 11.84 -15.87 -12.89
CA LEU A 265 12.42 -16.36 -11.64
C LEU A 265 13.95 -16.17 -11.61
N ILE A 266 14.61 -16.37 -12.76
CA ILE A 266 16.07 -16.20 -12.89
C ILE A 266 16.49 -14.74 -12.63
N LYS A 267 15.62 -13.77 -12.93
CA LYS A 267 15.90 -12.35 -12.64
C LYS A 267 15.83 -12.04 -11.14
N ILE A 268 14.97 -12.76 -10.42
CA ILE A 268 14.78 -12.59 -8.97
C ILE A 268 15.89 -13.32 -8.21
N ASP A 269 16.16 -14.57 -8.58
CA ASP A 269 17.23 -15.39 -7.98
C ASP A 269 18.10 -16.00 -9.08
N PRO A 270 19.26 -15.41 -9.40
CA PRO A 270 20.17 -15.91 -10.42
C PRO A 270 20.84 -17.25 -10.05
N THR A 271 20.68 -17.74 -8.81
CA THR A 271 21.29 -19.01 -8.35
C THR A 271 20.44 -20.23 -8.71
N LEU A 272 19.25 -20.05 -9.28
CA LEU A 272 18.38 -21.14 -9.72
C LEU A 272 18.98 -21.92 -10.88
N THR A 273 18.93 -23.25 -10.75
CA THR A 273 19.36 -24.16 -11.83
C THR A 273 18.22 -24.50 -12.77
N THR A 274 18.54 -24.98 -13.97
CA THR A 274 17.53 -25.43 -14.96
C THR A 274 16.68 -26.59 -14.44
N ASP A 275 17.23 -27.39 -13.53
CA ASP A 275 16.49 -28.52 -12.94
C ASP A 275 15.52 -28.04 -11.85
N ASP A 276 15.91 -27.03 -11.05
CA ASP A 276 14.99 -26.37 -10.10
C ASP A 276 13.80 -25.73 -10.86
N LEU A 277 14.05 -25.09 -11.99
CA LEU A 277 12.99 -24.50 -12.82
C LEU A 277 12.02 -25.55 -13.38
N LYS A 278 12.51 -26.71 -13.80
CA LYS A 278 11.64 -27.82 -14.25
C LYS A 278 10.79 -28.38 -13.11
N GLU A 279 11.34 -28.48 -11.92
CA GLU A 279 10.59 -28.91 -10.74
C GLU A 279 9.52 -27.88 -10.36
N ILE A 280 9.86 -26.60 -10.35
CA ILE A 280 8.89 -25.52 -10.11
C ILE A 280 7.74 -25.59 -11.14
N SER A 281 8.04 -25.79 -12.41
CA SER A 281 7.03 -25.94 -13.48
C SER A 281 6.05 -27.08 -13.20
N LYS A 282 6.54 -28.25 -12.79
CA LYS A 282 5.70 -29.39 -12.45
C LYS A 282 4.78 -29.12 -11.25
N HIS A 283 5.32 -28.47 -10.22
CA HIS A 283 4.55 -28.14 -9.01
C HIS A 283 3.54 -27.01 -9.24
N SER A 284 3.83 -26.06 -10.12
CA SER A 284 2.88 -25.00 -10.49
C SER A 284 1.63 -25.58 -11.13
N GLN A 285 1.75 -26.52 -12.06
CA GLN A 285 0.60 -27.19 -12.64
C GLN A 285 -0.26 -27.88 -11.58
N SER A 286 0.35 -28.63 -10.66
CA SER A 286 -0.36 -29.30 -9.55
C SER A 286 -1.06 -28.29 -8.63
N TRP A 287 -0.48 -27.13 -8.41
CA TRP A 287 -1.08 -26.06 -7.62
C TRP A 287 -2.32 -25.48 -8.28
N TYR A 288 -2.26 -25.17 -9.59
CA TYR A 288 -3.41 -24.69 -10.35
C TYR A 288 -4.55 -25.72 -10.37
N ASP A 289 -4.26 -26.99 -10.59
CA ASP A 289 -5.23 -28.05 -10.59
C ASP A 289 -5.90 -28.24 -9.22
N TYR A 290 -5.11 -28.18 -8.14
CA TYR A 290 -5.61 -28.34 -6.78
C TYR A 290 -6.58 -27.24 -6.37
N TYR A 291 -6.33 -26.01 -6.78
CA TYR A 291 -7.18 -24.86 -6.45
C TYR A 291 -8.21 -24.51 -7.52
N ASN A 292 -8.31 -25.28 -8.60
CA ASN A 292 -9.17 -24.98 -9.75
C ASN A 292 -9.00 -23.56 -10.30
N VAL A 293 -7.78 -23.05 -10.32
CA VAL A 293 -7.49 -21.69 -10.83
C VAL A 293 -7.78 -21.58 -12.31
N GLN A 294 -7.67 -22.69 -13.05
CA GLN A 294 -8.00 -22.76 -14.48
C GLN A 294 -9.45 -22.37 -14.82
N GLN A 295 -10.40 -22.56 -13.89
CA GLN A 295 -11.80 -22.16 -14.13
C GLN A 295 -12.00 -20.65 -14.24
N PHE A 296 -11.00 -19.86 -13.91
CA PHE A 296 -11.07 -18.40 -13.90
C PHE A 296 -10.46 -17.75 -15.13
N TYR A 297 -9.80 -18.52 -15.99
CA TYR A 297 -9.13 -18.00 -17.16
C TYR A 297 -9.48 -18.88 -18.37
N ASP A 298 -10.09 -18.28 -19.36
CA ASP A 298 -10.60 -18.96 -20.59
C ASP A 298 -9.51 -19.48 -21.54
N ASN A 299 -8.21 -19.30 -21.23
CA ASN A 299 -7.11 -19.63 -22.14
C ASN A 299 -6.04 -20.51 -21.45
N ASP A 300 -6.16 -21.82 -21.60
CA ASP A 300 -5.17 -22.81 -21.15
C ASP A 300 -3.75 -22.58 -21.71
N ILE A 301 -3.64 -21.91 -22.85
CA ILE A 301 -2.35 -21.66 -23.53
C ILE A 301 -1.50 -20.62 -22.77
N PHE A 302 -2.13 -19.70 -22.04
CA PHE A 302 -1.42 -18.61 -21.34
C PHE A 302 -0.66 -19.07 -20.10
N TYR A 303 -0.98 -20.25 -19.56
CA TYR A 303 -0.43 -20.75 -18.29
C TYR A 303 0.63 -21.85 -18.47
N GLN A 304 0.94 -22.22 -19.69
CA GLN A 304 2.12 -23.04 -19.95
C GLN A 304 3.36 -22.22 -19.58
N ASP A 305 4.20 -22.79 -18.74
CA ASP A 305 5.44 -22.19 -18.23
C ASP A 305 5.27 -20.94 -17.33
N THR A 306 4.16 -20.82 -16.62
CA THR A 306 3.98 -19.82 -15.59
C THR A 306 3.97 -20.43 -14.19
N THR A 307 4.32 -19.61 -13.20
CA THR A 307 4.22 -19.98 -11.77
C THR A 307 3.59 -18.86 -10.96
N THR A 308 3.01 -19.23 -9.84
CA THR A 308 2.43 -18.26 -8.91
C THR A 308 3.44 -17.92 -7.82
N LEU A 309 3.76 -16.64 -7.70
CA LEU A 309 4.61 -16.08 -6.65
C LEU A 309 3.79 -15.34 -5.62
N MET A 310 4.21 -15.44 -4.38
CA MET A 310 3.77 -14.57 -3.30
C MET A 310 4.91 -13.62 -2.95
N TYR A 311 4.73 -12.32 -3.25
CA TYR A 311 5.56 -11.24 -2.74
C TYR A 311 5.01 -10.83 -1.39
N PHE A 312 5.77 -10.97 -0.34
CA PHE A 312 5.25 -10.67 0.99
C PHE A 312 6.22 -9.81 1.81
N ASN A 313 5.61 -8.96 2.65
CA ASN A 313 6.32 -8.13 3.60
C ASN A 313 5.88 -8.54 5.00
N TYR A 314 6.82 -8.66 5.91
CA TYR A 314 6.56 -9.05 7.30
C TYR A 314 7.20 -8.07 8.27
N LYS A 315 6.40 -7.61 9.23
CA LYS A 315 6.82 -6.68 10.27
C LYS A 315 7.44 -7.43 11.43
N THR A 316 8.65 -7.03 11.80
CA THR A 316 9.34 -7.52 12.99
C THR A 316 10.06 -6.37 13.69
N THR A 317 10.78 -6.67 14.73
CA THR A 317 11.55 -5.68 15.49
C THR A 317 13.04 -5.95 15.33
N GLN A 318 13.80 -4.89 15.22
CA GLN A 318 15.27 -4.92 15.31
C GLN A 318 15.70 -4.24 16.61
N LYS A 319 16.67 -4.87 17.30
CA LYS A 319 17.14 -4.43 18.59
C LYS A 319 18.51 -3.81 18.48
N PHE A 320 18.61 -2.53 18.74
CA PHE A 320 19.89 -1.82 18.87
C PHE A 320 20.33 -1.79 20.32
N VAL A 321 21.52 -2.27 20.59
CA VAL A 321 22.13 -2.28 21.92
C VAL A 321 23.33 -1.33 21.91
N TYR A 322 23.28 -0.33 22.76
CA TYR A 322 24.37 0.62 22.93
C TYR A 322 25.02 0.44 24.31
N LYS A 323 26.34 0.33 24.31
CA LYS A 323 27.14 0.38 25.52
C LYS A 323 27.57 1.83 25.74
N LYS A 324 27.06 2.46 26.78
CA LYS A 324 27.50 3.77 27.25
C LYS A 324 28.54 3.57 28.34
N LYS A 325 29.76 4.03 28.10
CA LYS A 325 30.86 4.04 29.07
C LYS A 325 31.03 5.45 29.61
N VAL A 326 30.90 5.60 30.92
CA VAL A 326 31.20 6.86 31.61
C VAL A 326 32.71 6.90 31.87
N MET A 327 33.36 7.99 31.47
CA MET A 327 34.78 8.22 31.69
C MET A 327 35.00 9.00 32.98
N ASP A 328 36.17 8.80 33.62
CA ASP A 328 36.52 9.44 34.88
C ASP A 328 36.55 10.99 34.82
N GLY A 329 36.53 11.58 33.62
CA GLY A 329 36.43 13.02 33.36
C GLY A 329 35.00 13.56 33.07
N GLY A 330 33.95 12.79 33.34
CA GLY A 330 32.54 13.19 33.12
C GLY A 330 32.03 13.07 31.68
N GLY A 331 32.88 12.63 30.74
CA GLY A 331 32.47 12.32 29.37
C GLY A 331 31.86 10.94 29.26
N ALA A 332 30.94 10.75 28.31
CA ALA A 332 30.37 9.45 27.98
C ALA A 332 30.72 9.03 26.55
N LYS A 333 31.20 7.80 26.36
CA LYS A 333 31.40 7.20 25.06
C LYS A 333 30.30 6.16 24.82
N VAL A 334 29.56 6.30 23.74
CA VAL A 334 28.53 5.36 23.31
C VAL A 334 29.09 4.53 22.16
N VAL A 335 28.98 3.20 22.26
CA VAL A 335 29.41 2.25 21.22
C VAL A 335 28.26 1.28 20.97
N GLU A 336 27.90 1.10 19.72
CA GLU A 336 26.93 0.10 19.30
C GLU A 336 27.50 -1.30 19.46
N LYS A 337 26.67 -2.23 19.90
CA LYS A 337 26.96 -3.63 20.15
C LYS A 337 25.90 -4.52 19.52
N ASP A 338 26.22 -5.80 19.36
CA ASP A 338 25.27 -6.79 18.88
C ASP A 338 24.06 -6.91 19.82
N ASP A 339 22.95 -7.32 19.30
CA ASP A 339 21.65 -7.47 20.00
C ASP A 339 21.72 -8.41 21.21
N THR A 340 22.66 -9.38 21.19
CA THR A 340 22.88 -10.35 22.26
C THR A 340 23.84 -9.86 23.37
N PHE A 341 24.41 -8.65 23.19
CA PHE A 341 25.41 -8.13 24.13
C PHE A 341 24.81 -7.83 25.51
N ASN A 342 25.43 -8.40 26.57
CA ASN A 342 25.19 -8.05 27.96
C ASN A 342 26.50 -7.63 28.63
N PRO A 343 26.60 -6.44 29.24
CA PRO A 343 27.79 -6.05 30.01
C PRO A 343 27.92 -6.92 31.26
N PRO A 344 29.17 -7.15 31.75
CA PRO A 344 29.38 -7.84 33.02
C PRO A 344 28.65 -7.11 34.16
N GLU A 345 27.99 -7.89 35.04
CA GLU A 345 27.16 -7.34 36.14
C GLU A 345 27.98 -6.47 37.11
N GLU A 346 29.20 -6.84 37.41
CA GLU A 346 30.12 -6.11 38.27
C GLU A 346 30.35 -4.67 37.76
N MET A 347 30.55 -4.51 36.45
CA MET A 347 30.78 -3.20 35.83
C MET A 347 29.53 -2.35 35.71
N MET A 348 28.34 -2.96 35.73
CA MET A 348 27.07 -2.24 35.78
C MET A 348 26.79 -1.70 37.18
N GLN A 349 27.10 -2.48 38.24
CA GLN A 349 26.97 -2.06 39.63
C GLN A 349 27.89 -0.89 39.98
N GLU A 350 29.08 -0.80 39.39
CA GLU A 350 30.01 0.31 39.55
C GLU A 350 29.57 1.62 38.81
N GLY A 351 28.50 1.58 38.06
CA GLY A 351 28.01 2.73 37.27
C GLY A 351 28.92 3.13 36.09
N ARG A 352 29.94 2.32 35.78
CA ARG A 352 30.90 2.61 34.70
C ARG A 352 30.33 2.29 33.31
N PHE A 353 29.42 1.33 33.23
CA PHE A 353 28.73 0.96 31.99
C PHE A 353 27.22 0.98 32.17
N GLU A 354 26.56 1.56 31.18
CA GLU A 354 25.11 1.54 31.05
C GLU A 354 24.75 0.87 29.73
N LYS A 355 23.79 -0.08 29.76
CA LYS A 355 23.23 -0.70 28.58
C LYS A 355 21.98 0.08 28.17
N ILE A 356 22.00 0.66 26.99
CA ILE A 356 20.83 1.35 26.41
C ILE A 356 20.31 0.47 25.28
N GLU A 357 19.09 0.02 25.42
CA GLU A 357 18.40 -0.77 24.40
C GLU A 357 17.37 0.10 23.68
N LYS A 358 17.38 0.06 22.36
CA LYS A 358 16.37 0.69 21.51
C LYS A 358 15.83 -0.34 20.54
N THR A 359 14.52 -0.57 20.59
CA THR A 359 13.84 -1.46 19.65
C THR A 359 13.12 -0.61 18.61
N ILE A 360 13.30 -0.94 17.34
CA ILE A 360 12.62 -0.29 16.23
C ILE A 360 11.90 -1.33 15.38
N ASP A 361 10.80 -0.93 14.77
CA ASP A 361 10.09 -1.75 13.80
C ASP A 361 10.85 -1.79 12.48
N VAL A 362 10.94 -2.98 11.89
CA VAL A 362 11.51 -3.20 10.57
C VAL A 362 10.60 -4.10 9.74
N TRP A 363 10.65 -3.91 8.43
CA TRP A 363 9.96 -4.77 7.48
C TRP A 363 10.98 -5.63 6.74
N TYR A 364 10.67 -6.92 6.62
CA TYR A 364 11.39 -7.84 5.74
C TYR A 364 10.56 -8.09 4.50
N GLU A 365 11.22 -8.25 3.38
CA GLU A 365 10.63 -8.58 2.09
C GLU A 365 11.01 -9.98 1.67
N GLY A 366 10.01 -10.76 1.28
CA GLY A 366 10.19 -12.11 0.79
C GLY A 366 9.49 -12.36 -0.52
N VAL A 367 10.03 -13.27 -1.31
CA VAL A 367 9.39 -13.80 -2.53
C VAL A 367 9.43 -15.31 -2.44
N MET A 368 8.25 -15.93 -2.43
CA MET A 368 8.08 -17.36 -2.31
C MET A 368 7.32 -17.92 -3.50
N VAL A 369 7.74 -19.09 -3.98
CA VAL A 369 7.00 -19.84 -4.99
C VAL A 369 5.87 -20.61 -4.32
N MET A 370 4.63 -20.30 -4.70
CA MET A 370 3.44 -20.90 -4.09
C MET A 370 3.39 -22.41 -4.30
N GLY A 371 2.98 -23.14 -3.25
CA GLY A 371 2.92 -24.61 -3.29
C GLY A 371 4.26 -25.32 -3.17
N THR A 372 5.35 -24.59 -2.98
CA THR A 372 6.69 -25.15 -2.79
C THR A 372 7.34 -24.63 -1.51
N ASN A 373 8.46 -25.23 -1.11
CA ASN A 373 9.31 -24.74 -0.02
C ASN A 373 10.47 -23.86 -0.54
N ILE A 374 10.29 -23.20 -1.68
CA ILE A 374 11.31 -22.38 -2.30
C ILE A 374 11.02 -20.92 -2.01
N ILE A 375 11.94 -20.28 -1.30
CA ILE A 375 11.99 -18.83 -1.16
C ILE A 375 13.09 -18.30 -2.08
N LEU A 376 12.74 -17.34 -2.93
CA LEU A 376 13.66 -16.76 -3.90
C LEU A 376 14.42 -15.57 -3.32
N LYS A 377 13.76 -14.80 -2.46
CA LYS A 377 14.31 -13.60 -1.85
C LYS A 377 13.81 -13.51 -0.41
N TRP A 378 14.72 -13.18 0.51
CA TRP A 378 14.41 -12.80 1.87
C TRP A 378 15.45 -11.83 2.39
N GLU A 379 15.08 -10.58 2.55
CA GLU A 379 15.98 -9.53 3.03
C GLU A 379 15.20 -8.43 3.75
N MET A 380 15.90 -7.61 4.53
CA MET A 380 15.31 -6.44 5.16
C MET A 380 14.97 -5.41 4.07
N ALA A 381 13.76 -4.85 4.11
CA ALA A 381 13.30 -3.86 3.15
C ALA A 381 14.21 -2.63 3.14
N GLU A 382 14.65 -2.23 1.95
CA GLU A 382 15.40 -0.99 1.76
C GLU A 382 14.46 0.23 1.87
N ASN A 383 14.98 1.35 2.32
CA ASN A 383 14.28 2.66 2.32
C ASN A 383 12.92 2.67 3.05
N MET A 384 12.84 2.01 4.20
CA MET A 384 11.64 2.06 5.03
C MET A 384 11.30 3.48 5.44
N VAL A 385 10.07 3.90 5.17
CA VAL A 385 9.56 5.21 5.57
C VAL A 385 9.25 5.21 7.06
N ARG A 386 9.77 6.19 7.78
CA ARG A 386 9.57 6.35 9.23
C ARG A 386 9.00 7.74 9.54
N PRO A 387 7.90 7.84 10.30
CA PRO A 387 7.37 9.13 10.74
C PRO A 387 8.39 9.89 11.59
N LYS A 388 8.59 11.19 11.34
CA LYS A 388 9.51 12.03 12.15
C LYS A 388 9.11 12.08 13.61
N SER A 389 7.81 12.05 13.93
CA SER A 389 7.27 12.07 15.29
C SER A 389 7.51 10.77 16.05
N ALA A 390 7.69 9.64 15.34
CA ALA A 390 7.79 8.32 15.94
C ALA A 390 8.71 7.42 15.12
N SER A 391 10.01 7.75 15.10
CA SER A 391 11.03 7.07 14.31
C SER A 391 11.23 5.58 14.62
N GLN A 392 10.62 5.09 15.70
CA GLN A 392 10.61 3.67 16.07
C GLN A 392 9.65 2.85 15.20
N TYR A 393 8.66 3.48 14.57
CA TYR A 393 7.71 2.81 13.69
C TYR A 393 8.15 2.90 12.24
N ALA A 394 7.92 1.84 11.48
CA ALA A 394 8.13 1.81 10.04
C ALA A 394 6.79 1.57 9.34
N THR A 395 6.49 2.40 8.34
CA THR A 395 5.28 2.21 7.52
C THR A 395 5.52 1.14 6.47
N PRO A 396 4.52 0.31 6.13
CA PRO A 396 4.65 -0.68 5.07
C PRO A 396 4.73 -0.01 3.69
N ASN A 397 5.27 -0.74 2.72
CA ASN A 397 5.29 -0.29 1.32
C ASN A 397 3.90 -0.35 0.67
N TYR A 398 2.99 -1.14 1.22
CA TYR A 398 1.59 -1.21 0.79
C TYR A 398 0.77 -0.19 1.56
N LEU A 399 0.04 0.64 0.83
CA LEU A 399 -0.91 1.59 1.36
C LEU A 399 -2.30 1.17 0.91
N ALA A 400 -3.16 0.87 1.87
CA ALA A 400 -4.53 0.45 1.64
C ALA A 400 -5.50 1.37 2.39
N CYS A 401 -6.67 1.56 1.82
CA CYS A 401 -7.76 2.29 2.45
C CYS A 401 -9.08 1.60 2.16
N ALA A 402 -9.83 1.29 3.22
CA ALA A 402 -11.19 0.77 3.14
C ALA A 402 -12.12 1.60 4.04
N PRO A 403 -12.62 2.76 3.57
CA PRO A 403 -13.35 3.72 4.40
C PRO A 403 -14.61 3.17 5.08
N ARG A 404 -15.17 2.09 4.54
CA ARG A 404 -16.38 1.42 5.06
C ARG A 404 -16.05 0.03 5.61
N MET A 405 -15.02 -0.04 6.44
CA MET A 405 -14.68 -1.27 7.15
C MET A 405 -15.39 -1.28 8.51
N TYR A 406 -15.95 -2.44 8.86
CA TYR A 406 -16.51 -2.71 10.18
C TYR A 406 -16.15 -4.13 10.61
N LYS A 407 -15.43 -4.28 11.71
CA LYS A 407 -14.95 -5.58 12.24
C LYS A 407 -14.29 -6.45 11.16
N GLY A 408 -13.37 -5.85 10.40
CA GLY A 408 -12.66 -6.53 9.31
C GLY A 408 -13.49 -6.81 8.04
N ASN A 409 -14.78 -6.49 8.02
CA ASN A 409 -15.61 -6.65 6.84
C ASN A 409 -15.63 -5.37 6.00
N ILE A 410 -15.24 -5.48 4.75
CA ILE A 410 -15.23 -4.38 3.79
C ILE A 410 -16.58 -4.31 3.09
N GLU A 411 -17.20 -3.15 3.10
CA GLU A 411 -18.44 -2.89 2.42
C GLU A 411 -18.25 -1.91 1.25
N SER A 412 -18.74 -2.29 0.05
CA SER A 412 -18.68 -1.43 -1.12
C SER A 412 -20.04 -0.82 -1.46
N LEU A 413 -20.02 0.23 -2.28
CA LEU A 413 -21.23 0.82 -2.81
C LEU A 413 -22.00 -0.19 -3.67
N VAL A 414 -21.31 -0.91 -4.55
CA VAL A 414 -21.90 -1.92 -5.42
C VAL A 414 -22.55 -3.04 -4.61
N ARG A 415 -21.92 -3.53 -3.54
CA ARG A 415 -22.48 -4.57 -2.66
C ARG A 415 -23.85 -4.17 -2.11
N ARG A 416 -24.03 -2.91 -1.72
CA ARG A 416 -25.33 -2.38 -1.26
C ARG A 416 -26.38 -2.32 -2.36
N MET A 417 -25.96 -2.11 -3.60
CA MET A 417 -26.87 -1.98 -4.74
C MET A 417 -27.30 -3.33 -5.31
N ILE A 418 -26.54 -4.41 -5.11
CA ILE A 418 -26.84 -5.74 -5.65
C ILE A 418 -28.28 -6.21 -5.35
N PRO A 419 -28.79 -6.17 -4.11
CA PRO A 419 -30.14 -6.65 -3.82
C PRO A 419 -31.22 -5.90 -4.60
N LEU A 420 -31.04 -4.59 -4.76
CA LEU A 420 -31.96 -3.76 -5.52
C LEU A 420 -31.89 -4.06 -7.02
N ALA A 421 -30.70 -4.19 -7.57
CA ALA A 421 -30.50 -4.54 -8.98
C ALA A 421 -31.08 -5.91 -9.32
N ASP A 422 -30.87 -6.91 -8.46
CA ASP A 422 -31.44 -8.24 -8.60
C ASP A 422 -32.99 -8.18 -8.58
N GLN A 423 -33.57 -7.40 -7.68
CA GLN A 423 -35.02 -7.24 -7.58
C GLN A 423 -35.62 -6.60 -8.83
N ILE A 424 -34.95 -5.57 -9.36
CA ILE A 424 -35.38 -4.92 -10.62
C ILE A 424 -35.31 -5.91 -11.78
N GLN A 425 -34.21 -6.69 -11.89
CA GLN A 425 -34.04 -7.68 -12.94
C GLN A 425 -35.16 -8.77 -12.89
N ILE A 426 -35.42 -9.33 -11.71
CA ILE A 426 -36.46 -10.34 -11.52
C ILE A 426 -37.85 -9.77 -11.87
N THR A 427 -38.16 -8.54 -11.45
CA THR A 427 -39.40 -7.87 -11.76
C THR A 427 -39.55 -7.65 -13.26
N HIS A 428 -38.49 -7.24 -13.94
CA HIS A 428 -38.46 -7.09 -15.39
C HIS A 428 -38.76 -8.41 -16.12
N LEU A 429 -38.10 -9.50 -15.72
CA LEU A 429 -38.31 -10.83 -16.29
C LEU A 429 -39.74 -11.33 -16.04
N LYS A 430 -40.31 -11.10 -14.84
CA LYS A 430 -41.74 -11.43 -14.55
C LYS A 430 -42.70 -10.61 -15.38
N LEU A 431 -42.41 -9.34 -15.65
CA LEU A 431 -43.23 -8.52 -16.56
C LEU A 431 -43.18 -9.07 -17.98
N GLN A 432 -42.01 -9.48 -18.50
CA GLN A 432 -41.91 -10.12 -19.81
C GLN A 432 -42.69 -11.45 -19.88
N GLN A 433 -42.77 -12.18 -18.79
CA GLN A 433 -43.53 -13.44 -18.73
C GLN A 433 -45.05 -13.21 -18.81
N VAL A 434 -45.53 -12.06 -18.31
CA VAL A 434 -46.98 -11.71 -18.31
C VAL A 434 -47.44 -11.10 -19.64
N MET A 435 -46.51 -10.46 -20.34
CA MET A 435 -46.77 -9.86 -21.65
C MET A 435 -46.76 -10.90 -22.76
#